data_0ea886d87a69bba52cafabd285f792f5
#
_entry.id   0ea886d87a69bba52cafabd285f792f5
#
_cell.length_a   1.000
_cell.length_b   1.000
_cell.length_c   1.000
_cell.angle_alpha   90.00
_cell.angle_beta   90.00
_cell.angle_gamma   90.00
#
_symmetry.space_group_name_H-M   'P 1'
#
loop_
_entity.id
_entity.type
_entity.pdbx_description
1 polymer ?
#
loop_
_entity_poly.entity_id
_entity_poly.type
_entity_poly.pdbx_seq_one_letter_code
_entity_poly.pdbx_strand_id
1 'polypeptide(L)'
;MRGLKKLNSVITKQLKTFGISKAVCSDEFCYYYISEEITYKLTQTIEDKWFMEFIEETFGYAPTNSFIMSLLHEVGHHNTYDDVEDEDMDFSEDEKERISEEIQTADAERAKALEWEYFNLPDEIVATEWAVDYAVNHTKELEDMWQEILKALAEFYERNGVTNDD
;
A
#
# COMPACT_ATOMS: atom_id res chain seq x y z
N MET A 1 2.27 -15.76 -15.11
CA MET A 1 3.70 -15.82 -14.72
C MET A 1 3.95 -16.97 -13.77
N ARG A 2 5.07 -17.68 -13.96
CA ARG A 2 5.41 -18.81 -13.10
C ARG A 2 5.80 -18.33 -11.70
N GLY A 3 5.30 -18.98 -10.67
CA GLY A 3 5.66 -18.66 -9.28
C GLY A 3 4.79 -17.61 -8.60
N LEU A 4 3.86 -16.94 -9.31
CA LEU A 4 2.99 -15.92 -8.73
C LEU A 4 2.13 -16.46 -7.58
N LYS A 5 1.62 -17.69 -7.73
CA LYS A 5 0.85 -18.38 -6.69
C LYS A 5 1.65 -18.55 -5.40
N LYS A 6 2.94 -18.88 -5.52
CA LYS A 6 3.84 -19.03 -4.37
C LYS A 6 4.09 -17.66 -3.71
N LEU A 7 4.35 -16.63 -4.51
CA LEU A 7 4.54 -15.27 -4.00
C LEU A 7 3.31 -14.77 -3.25
N ASN A 8 2.11 -14.93 -3.83
CA ASN A 8 0.85 -14.61 -3.16
C ASN A 8 0.70 -15.35 -1.83
N SER A 9 1.05 -16.63 -1.79
CA SER A 9 0.98 -17.44 -0.58
C SER A 9 1.92 -16.96 0.53
N VAL A 10 3.15 -16.58 0.18
CA VAL A 10 4.13 -16.05 1.14
C VAL A 10 3.65 -14.72 1.71
N ILE A 11 3.20 -13.78 0.86
CA ILE A 11 2.71 -12.49 1.32
C ILE A 11 1.44 -12.65 2.16
N THR A 12 0.52 -13.51 1.73
CA THR A 12 -0.68 -13.84 2.52
C THR A 12 -0.31 -14.32 3.92
N LYS A 13 0.67 -15.21 4.03
CA LYS A 13 1.13 -15.72 5.33
C LYS A 13 1.64 -14.60 6.23
N GLN A 14 2.40 -13.66 5.68
CA GLN A 14 2.92 -12.52 6.44
C GLN A 14 1.79 -11.59 6.92
N LEU A 15 0.72 -11.43 6.15
CA LEU A 15 -0.37 -10.52 6.46
C LEU A 15 -1.47 -11.14 7.34
N LYS A 16 -1.46 -12.46 7.54
CA LYS A 16 -2.46 -13.14 8.40
C LYS A 16 -2.45 -12.67 9.84
N THR A 17 -1.31 -12.27 10.37
CA THR A 17 -1.18 -11.72 11.73
C THR A 17 -2.00 -10.45 11.94
N PHE A 18 -2.32 -9.75 10.86
CA PHE A 18 -3.15 -8.54 10.85
C PHE A 18 -4.64 -8.78 10.59
N GLY A 19 -5.04 -10.04 10.40
CA GLY A 19 -6.42 -10.39 10.06
C GLY A 19 -6.75 -10.37 8.56
N ILE A 20 -5.75 -10.20 7.69
CA ILE A 20 -5.94 -10.24 6.25
C ILE A 20 -6.13 -11.68 5.77
N SER A 21 -7.17 -11.92 4.98
CA SER A 21 -7.52 -13.27 4.50
C SER A 21 -6.60 -13.73 3.37
N LYS A 22 -6.24 -12.83 2.45
CA LYS A 22 -5.50 -13.16 1.24
C LYS A 22 -4.81 -11.94 0.64
N ALA A 23 -3.61 -12.15 0.09
CA ALA A 23 -2.90 -11.18 -0.72
C ALA A 23 -2.75 -11.69 -2.16
N VAL A 24 -3.05 -10.85 -3.14
CA VAL A 24 -3.02 -11.18 -4.57
C VAL A 24 -2.26 -10.09 -5.34
N CYS A 25 -1.36 -10.51 -6.21
CA CYS A 25 -0.66 -9.58 -7.11
C CYS A 25 -1.63 -9.00 -8.14
N SER A 26 -1.55 -7.70 -8.31
CA SER A 26 -2.37 -6.90 -9.23
C SER A 26 -1.53 -5.74 -9.79
N ASP A 27 -2.17 -4.74 -10.37
CA ASP A 27 -1.57 -3.51 -10.87
C ASP A 27 -1.64 -2.35 -9.86
N GLU A 28 -2.23 -2.58 -8.70
CA GLU A 28 -2.36 -1.58 -7.64
C GLU A 28 -2.27 -2.19 -6.24
N PHE A 29 -1.99 -1.35 -5.23
CA PHE A 29 -2.25 -1.66 -3.83
C PHE A 29 -3.69 -1.27 -3.52
N CYS A 30 -4.47 -2.20 -2.96
CA CYS A 30 -5.86 -1.95 -2.60
C CYS A 30 -6.32 -2.89 -1.49
N TYR A 31 -7.17 -2.39 -0.60
CA TYR A 31 -7.85 -3.20 0.40
C TYR A 31 -9.32 -3.37 0.05
N TYR A 32 -9.80 -4.60 0.11
CA TYR A 32 -11.20 -4.98 -0.15
C TYR A 32 -11.87 -5.36 1.16
N TYR A 33 -12.75 -4.49 1.62
CA TYR A 33 -13.40 -4.59 2.92
C TYR A 33 -14.21 -5.88 3.13
N ILE A 34 -15.04 -6.28 2.16
CA ILE A 34 -15.94 -7.43 2.31
C ILE A 34 -15.18 -8.75 2.40
N SER A 35 -14.15 -8.91 1.57
CA SER A 35 -13.33 -10.13 1.52
C SER A 35 -12.12 -10.11 2.45
N GLU A 36 -11.81 -8.96 3.02
CA GLU A 36 -10.59 -8.72 3.79
C GLU A 36 -9.31 -9.10 3.03
N GLU A 37 -9.33 -8.89 1.72
CA GLU A 37 -8.21 -9.15 0.83
C GLU A 37 -7.43 -7.87 0.54
N ILE A 38 -6.12 -8.04 0.30
CA ILE A 38 -5.25 -6.98 -0.19
C ILE A 38 -4.71 -7.36 -1.55
N THR A 39 -4.69 -6.41 -2.49
CA THR A 39 -3.89 -6.51 -3.70
C THR A 39 -2.56 -5.76 -3.51
N TYR A 40 -1.53 -6.23 -4.18
CA TYR A 40 -0.22 -5.60 -4.21
C TYR A 40 0.32 -5.59 -5.63
N LYS A 41 1.20 -4.65 -5.94
CA LYS A 41 1.85 -4.56 -7.24
C LYS A 41 3.36 -4.71 -7.11
N LEU A 42 4.01 -5.15 -8.18
CA LEU A 42 5.46 -5.36 -8.24
C LEU A 42 6.20 -4.18 -8.88
N THR A 43 5.50 -3.35 -9.65
CA THR A 43 6.09 -2.20 -10.35
C THR A 43 5.85 -0.92 -9.55
N GLN A 44 6.92 -0.18 -9.26
CA GLN A 44 6.81 1.14 -8.65
C GLN A 44 6.51 2.21 -9.69
N THR A 45 5.70 3.20 -9.30
CA THR A 45 5.31 4.35 -10.12
C THR A 45 5.72 5.66 -9.42
N ILE A 46 5.54 6.79 -10.12
CA ILE A 46 5.80 8.10 -9.53
C ILE A 46 4.85 8.40 -8.35
N GLU A 47 3.62 7.90 -8.41
CA GLU A 47 2.62 8.06 -7.34
C GLU A 47 3.08 7.39 -6.04
N ASP A 48 3.76 6.24 -6.13
CA ASP A 48 4.34 5.58 -4.96
C ASP A 48 5.43 6.43 -4.31
N LYS A 49 6.24 7.10 -5.11
CA LYS A 49 7.25 8.05 -4.63
C LYS A 49 6.60 9.25 -3.95
N TRP A 50 5.55 9.81 -4.54
CA TRP A 50 4.80 10.92 -3.94
C TRP A 50 4.15 10.51 -2.61
N PHE A 51 3.67 9.28 -2.50
CA PHE A 51 3.14 8.77 -1.25
C PHE A 51 4.20 8.71 -0.14
N MET A 52 5.41 8.26 -0.45
CA MET A 52 6.53 8.26 0.50
C MET A 52 6.93 9.68 0.92
N GLU A 53 6.96 10.63 -0.01
CA GLU A 53 7.19 12.05 0.27
C GLU A 53 6.10 12.63 1.19
N PHE A 54 4.84 12.30 0.91
CA PHE A 54 3.70 12.70 1.74
C PHE A 54 3.84 12.21 3.19
N ILE A 55 4.21 10.96 3.37
CA ILE A 55 4.41 10.36 4.70
C ILE A 55 5.52 11.11 5.46
N GLU A 56 6.64 11.37 4.81
CA GLU A 56 7.75 12.10 5.43
C GLU A 56 7.35 13.52 5.83
N GLU A 57 6.69 14.25 4.95
CA GLU A 57 6.24 15.62 5.23
C GLU A 57 5.17 15.70 6.32
N THR A 58 4.23 14.75 6.32
CA THR A 58 3.06 14.78 7.21
C THR A 58 3.35 14.20 8.59
N PHE A 59 4.09 13.10 8.66
CA PHE A 59 4.33 12.35 9.90
C PHE A 59 5.76 12.46 10.43
N GLY A 60 6.67 13.07 9.68
CA GLY A 60 8.09 13.14 10.07
C GLY A 60 8.81 11.80 10.05
N TYR A 61 8.29 10.83 9.29
CA TYR A 61 8.83 9.48 9.14
C TYR A 61 9.20 9.23 7.68
N ALA A 62 10.48 8.93 7.42
CA ALA A 62 10.97 8.59 6.08
C ALA A 62 10.95 7.06 5.90
N PRO A 63 9.99 6.50 5.15
CA PRO A 63 9.96 5.06 4.91
C PRO A 63 11.20 4.58 4.16
N THR A 64 11.83 3.50 4.64
CA THR A 64 12.99 2.89 4.00
C THR A 64 12.61 1.85 2.94
N ASN A 65 11.37 1.38 2.96
CA ASN A 65 10.85 0.35 2.07
C ASN A 65 9.42 0.71 1.63
N SER A 66 9.29 1.19 0.39
CA SER A 66 8.00 1.63 -0.14
C SER A 66 7.01 0.49 -0.32
N PHE A 67 7.48 -0.72 -0.67
CA PHE A 67 6.61 -1.89 -0.82
C PHE A 67 5.96 -2.27 0.52
N ILE A 68 6.75 -2.40 1.57
CA ILE A 68 6.25 -2.70 2.91
C ILE A 68 5.34 -1.59 3.41
N MET A 69 5.70 -0.32 3.19
CA MET A 69 4.88 0.80 3.65
C MET A 69 3.52 0.85 2.95
N SER A 70 3.49 0.57 1.65
CA SER A 70 2.24 0.48 0.89
C SER A 70 1.37 -0.71 1.33
N LEU A 71 1.96 -1.86 1.62
CA LEU A 71 1.22 -2.98 2.23
C LEU A 71 0.64 -2.62 3.60
N LEU A 72 1.42 -1.99 4.46
CA LEU A 72 0.97 -1.56 5.78
C LEU A 72 -0.15 -0.53 5.71
N HIS A 73 -0.13 0.35 4.73
CA HIS A 73 -1.23 1.30 4.50
C HIS A 73 -2.55 0.56 4.24
N GLU A 74 -2.52 -0.48 3.40
CA GLU A 74 -3.71 -1.30 3.14
C GLU A 74 -4.15 -2.11 4.37
N VAL A 75 -3.20 -2.61 5.16
CA VAL A 75 -3.49 -3.19 6.47
C VAL A 75 -4.10 -2.15 7.42
N GLY A 76 -3.65 -0.91 7.32
CA GLY A 76 -4.20 0.23 8.05
C GLY A 76 -5.69 0.43 7.77
N HIS A 77 -6.11 0.33 6.51
CA HIS A 77 -7.53 0.38 6.15
C HIS A 77 -8.33 -0.73 6.87
N HIS A 78 -7.80 -1.94 6.90
CA HIS A 78 -8.44 -3.05 7.62
C HIS A 78 -8.59 -2.77 9.12
N ASN A 79 -7.56 -2.24 9.75
CA ASN A 79 -7.54 -2.01 11.20
C ASN A 79 -8.28 -0.73 11.65
N THR A 80 -8.53 0.21 10.74
CA THR A 80 -9.16 1.50 11.06
C THR A 80 -10.54 1.68 10.43
N TYR A 81 -11.05 0.69 9.73
CA TYR A 81 -12.31 0.81 9.00
C TYR A 81 -13.47 1.26 9.90
N ASP A 82 -13.59 0.67 11.08
CA ASP A 82 -14.65 0.99 12.04
C ASP A 82 -14.41 2.30 12.80
N ASP A 83 -13.23 2.89 12.68
CA ASP A 83 -12.86 4.15 13.33
C ASP A 83 -13.24 5.38 12.50
N VAL A 84 -13.66 5.19 11.26
CA VAL A 84 -14.05 6.26 10.34
C VAL A 84 -15.58 6.37 10.33
N GLU A 85 -16.10 7.56 10.63
CA GLU A 85 -17.53 7.82 10.62
C GLU A 85 -18.13 7.66 9.22
N ASP A 86 -19.39 7.25 9.13
CA ASP A 86 -20.07 7.01 7.85
C ASP A 86 -20.09 8.27 6.96
N GLU A 87 -20.29 9.45 7.55
CA GLU A 87 -20.26 10.72 6.82
C GLU A 87 -18.90 11.01 6.20
N ASP A 88 -17.80 10.68 6.91
CA ASP A 88 -16.44 10.83 6.43
C ASP A 88 -16.11 9.82 5.34
N MET A 89 -16.64 8.60 5.43
CA MET A 89 -16.50 7.59 4.37
C MET A 89 -17.23 8.03 3.10
N ASP A 90 -18.45 8.53 3.21
CA ASP A 90 -19.23 9.03 2.07
C ASP A 90 -18.52 10.23 1.41
N PHE A 91 -18.00 11.16 2.20
CA PHE A 91 -17.18 12.26 1.72
C PHE A 91 -15.94 11.78 0.96
N SER A 92 -15.21 10.82 1.54
CA SER A 92 -14.02 10.25 0.92
C SER A 92 -14.35 9.59 -0.43
N GLU A 93 -15.43 8.84 -0.52
CA GLU A 93 -15.85 8.18 -1.77
C GLU A 93 -16.16 9.19 -2.87
N ASP A 94 -16.91 10.25 -2.55
CA ASP A 94 -17.23 11.33 -3.50
C ASP A 94 -15.98 12.07 -3.98
N GLU A 95 -15.05 12.36 -3.07
CA GLU A 95 -13.80 13.04 -3.39
C GLU A 95 -12.86 12.15 -4.21
N LYS A 96 -12.79 10.84 -3.93
CA LYS A 96 -12.02 9.88 -4.73
C LYS A 96 -12.51 9.82 -6.16
N GLU A 97 -13.82 9.84 -6.37
CA GLU A 97 -14.41 9.88 -7.71
C GLU A 97 -14.02 11.17 -8.43
N ARG A 98 -14.17 12.34 -7.78
CA ARG A 98 -13.76 13.63 -8.33
C ARG A 98 -12.27 13.66 -8.71
N ILE A 99 -11.40 13.22 -7.80
CA ILE A 99 -9.94 13.18 -8.03
C ILE A 99 -9.61 12.25 -9.20
N SER A 100 -10.24 11.08 -9.25
CA SER A 100 -10.04 10.11 -10.34
C SER A 100 -10.40 10.69 -11.71
N GLU A 101 -11.42 11.52 -11.79
CA GLU A 101 -11.80 12.21 -13.03
C GLU A 101 -10.83 13.34 -13.39
N GLU A 102 -10.50 14.20 -12.43
CA GLU A 102 -9.60 15.34 -12.67
C GLU A 102 -8.17 14.91 -13.05
N ILE A 103 -7.66 13.86 -12.44
CA ILE A 103 -6.27 13.43 -12.63
C ILE A 103 -5.99 12.96 -14.06
N GLN A 104 -7.02 12.49 -14.78
CA GLN A 104 -6.90 11.98 -16.14
C GLN A 104 -6.43 13.05 -17.13
N THR A 105 -6.74 14.32 -16.88
CA THR A 105 -6.38 15.44 -17.74
C THR A 105 -5.42 16.43 -17.09
N ALA A 106 -4.93 16.12 -15.90
CA ALA A 106 -4.02 16.99 -15.15
C ALA A 106 -2.58 16.91 -15.68
N ASP A 107 -1.87 18.05 -15.66
CA ASP A 107 -0.41 18.02 -15.80
C ASP A 107 0.26 17.41 -14.56
N ALA A 108 1.57 17.23 -14.59
CA ALA A 108 2.31 16.56 -13.51
C ALA A 108 2.19 17.31 -12.15
N GLU A 109 2.22 18.63 -12.17
CA GLU A 109 2.09 19.45 -10.96
C GLU A 109 0.68 19.31 -10.35
N ARG A 110 -0.35 19.41 -11.18
CA ARG A 110 -1.74 19.24 -10.73
C ARG A 110 -2.01 17.80 -10.29
N ALA A 111 -1.49 16.82 -11.00
CA ALA A 111 -1.62 15.41 -10.63
C ALA A 111 -1.02 15.14 -9.24
N LYS A 112 0.16 15.67 -8.94
CA LYS A 112 0.78 15.56 -7.61
C LYS A 112 -0.09 16.22 -6.54
N ALA A 113 -0.63 17.40 -6.80
CA ALA A 113 -1.52 18.08 -5.85
C ALA A 113 -2.80 17.26 -5.58
N LEU A 114 -3.39 16.65 -6.62
CA LEU A 114 -4.56 15.77 -6.49
C LEU A 114 -4.25 14.50 -5.69
N GLU A 115 -3.08 13.89 -5.87
CA GLU A 115 -2.63 12.77 -5.04
C GLU A 115 -2.49 13.17 -3.57
N TRP A 116 -1.99 14.38 -3.29
CA TRP A 116 -1.91 14.91 -1.92
C TRP A 116 -3.29 15.10 -1.30
N GLU A 117 -4.27 15.60 -2.06
CA GLU A 117 -5.67 15.66 -1.63
C GLU A 117 -6.20 14.26 -1.29
N TYR A 118 -5.92 13.28 -2.15
CA TYR A 118 -6.32 11.89 -1.93
C TYR A 118 -5.72 11.32 -0.63
N PHE A 119 -4.42 11.50 -0.40
CA PHE A 119 -3.75 10.99 0.80
C PHE A 119 -4.29 11.61 2.09
N ASN A 120 -4.85 12.81 2.03
CA ASN A 120 -5.47 13.51 3.16
C ASN A 120 -6.95 13.20 3.39
N LEU A 121 -7.57 12.38 2.56
CA LEU A 121 -8.97 11.99 2.79
C LEU A 121 -9.13 11.26 4.13
N PRO A 122 -10.28 11.39 4.81
CA PRO A 122 -10.46 10.87 6.17
C PRO A 122 -10.06 9.42 6.37
N ASP A 123 -10.46 8.52 5.50
CA ASP A 123 -10.12 7.10 5.58
C ASP A 123 -8.67 6.82 5.23
N GLU A 124 -8.11 7.57 4.28
CA GLU A 124 -6.72 7.41 3.83
C GLU A 124 -5.72 7.88 4.88
N ILE A 125 -5.93 9.05 5.48
CA ILE A 125 -5.01 9.59 6.48
C ILE A 125 -4.96 8.73 7.75
N VAL A 126 -6.09 8.19 8.19
CA VAL A 126 -6.18 7.32 9.36
C VAL A 126 -5.44 5.99 9.11
N ALA A 127 -5.61 5.41 7.91
CA ALA A 127 -4.89 4.21 7.50
C ALA A 127 -3.37 4.44 7.46
N THR A 128 -2.93 5.57 6.94
CA THR A 128 -1.51 5.94 6.90
C THR A 128 -0.94 6.17 8.29
N GLU A 129 -1.67 6.86 9.17
CA GLU A 129 -1.26 7.07 10.56
C GLU A 129 -1.06 5.73 11.28
N TRP A 130 -1.99 4.80 11.13
CA TRP A 130 -1.86 3.46 11.67
C TRP A 130 -0.59 2.76 11.16
N ALA A 131 -0.34 2.84 9.85
CA ALA A 131 0.82 2.22 9.22
C ALA A 131 2.16 2.81 9.73
N VAL A 132 2.23 4.12 9.88
CA VAL A 132 3.41 4.81 10.42
C VAL A 132 3.65 4.42 11.88
N ASP A 133 2.62 4.43 12.71
CA ASP A 133 2.71 4.03 14.12
C ASP A 133 3.18 2.58 14.25
N TYR A 134 2.65 1.69 13.44
CA TYR A 134 3.10 0.30 13.41
C TYR A 134 4.58 0.20 13.00
N ALA A 135 4.98 0.86 11.94
CA ALA A 135 6.35 0.83 11.43
C ALA A 135 7.37 1.34 12.45
N VAL A 136 7.07 2.42 13.14
CA VAL A 136 7.93 3.01 14.18
C VAL A 136 8.11 2.05 15.37
N ASN A 137 7.06 1.34 15.77
CA ASN A 137 7.06 0.50 16.97
C ASN A 137 7.41 -0.97 16.70
N HIS A 138 7.48 -1.41 15.43
CA HIS A 138 7.69 -2.81 15.06
C HIS A 138 8.76 -2.97 13.97
N THR A 139 9.86 -2.23 14.10
CA THR A 139 10.94 -2.21 13.10
C THR A 139 11.50 -3.60 12.83
N LYS A 140 11.72 -4.41 13.89
CA LYS A 140 12.27 -5.76 13.74
C LYS A 140 11.30 -6.70 13.03
N GLU A 141 10.03 -6.66 13.41
CA GLU A 141 8.99 -7.51 12.82
C GLU A 141 8.82 -7.20 11.33
N LEU A 142 8.91 -5.93 10.95
CA LEU A 142 8.85 -5.52 9.54
C LEU A 142 10.08 -5.93 8.76
N GLU A 143 11.26 -5.87 9.36
CA GLU A 143 12.49 -6.35 8.74
C GLU A 143 12.42 -7.86 8.50
N ASP A 144 11.97 -8.64 9.49
CA ASP A 144 11.78 -10.08 9.37
C ASP A 144 10.74 -10.43 8.27
N MET A 145 9.63 -9.70 8.24
CA MET A 145 8.62 -9.81 7.19
C MET A 145 9.21 -9.54 5.80
N TRP A 146 9.96 -8.45 5.66
CA TRP A 146 10.59 -8.09 4.40
C TRP A 146 11.56 -9.16 3.92
N GLN A 147 12.37 -9.75 4.80
CA GLN A 147 13.30 -10.81 4.44
C GLN A 147 12.58 -12.04 3.85
N GLU A 148 11.45 -12.42 4.42
CA GLU A 148 10.65 -13.53 3.88
C GLU A 148 10.03 -13.19 2.51
N ILE A 149 9.50 -11.98 2.36
CA ILE A 149 8.96 -11.50 1.08
C ILE A 149 10.08 -11.38 0.04
N LEU A 150 11.24 -10.86 0.40
CA LEU A 150 12.36 -10.68 -0.50
C LEU A 150 12.86 -12.02 -1.07
N LYS A 151 12.93 -13.08 -0.26
CA LYS A 151 13.25 -14.43 -0.73
C LYS A 151 12.27 -14.90 -1.80
N ALA A 152 10.97 -14.70 -1.56
CA ALA A 152 9.92 -15.09 -2.50
C ALA A 152 9.97 -14.26 -3.79
N LEU A 153 10.26 -12.97 -3.69
CA LEU A 153 10.44 -12.08 -4.84
C LEU A 153 11.66 -12.51 -5.68
N ALA A 154 12.79 -12.80 -5.04
CA ALA A 154 14.00 -13.27 -5.73
C ALA A 154 13.74 -14.56 -6.51
N GLU A 155 13.07 -15.54 -5.90
CA GLU A 155 12.68 -16.78 -6.59
C GLU A 155 11.71 -16.53 -7.74
N PHE A 156 10.78 -15.61 -7.57
CA PHE A 156 9.82 -15.23 -8.60
C PHE A 156 10.53 -14.61 -9.82
N TYR A 157 11.43 -13.65 -9.60
CA TYR A 157 12.16 -12.98 -10.67
C TYR A 157 13.12 -13.95 -11.38
N GLU A 158 13.82 -14.80 -10.64
CA GLU A 158 14.70 -15.84 -11.22
C GLU A 158 13.93 -16.77 -12.17
N ARG A 159 12.73 -17.24 -11.74
CA ARG A 159 11.88 -18.11 -12.56
C ARG A 159 11.33 -17.45 -13.83
N ASN A 160 11.24 -16.13 -13.85
CA ASN A 160 10.72 -15.36 -14.97
C ASN A 160 11.83 -14.70 -15.82
N GLY A 161 13.12 -15.05 -15.55
CA GLY A 161 14.27 -14.59 -16.34
C GLY A 161 14.61 -13.11 -16.14
N VAL A 162 14.13 -12.49 -15.07
CA VAL A 162 14.54 -11.13 -14.68
C VAL A 162 15.75 -11.25 -13.78
N THR A 163 16.94 -10.98 -14.34
CA THR A 163 18.16 -10.88 -13.52
C THR A 163 18.27 -9.47 -12.94
N ASN A 164 18.73 -9.37 -11.69
CA ASN A 164 18.94 -8.09 -11.00
C ASN A 164 20.14 -7.28 -11.56
N ASP A 165 20.42 -7.38 -12.84
CA ASP A 165 21.54 -6.71 -13.49
C ASP A 165 21.11 -5.51 -14.35
N ASP A 166 20.07 -4.76 -13.90
CA ASP A 166 19.72 -3.46 -14.48
C ASP A 166 19.49 -2.41 -13.41
#